data_ff604356983338174bf5a93a81a67aed
#
_entry.id   ff604356983338174bf5a93a81a67aed
#
_cell.length_a   1.000
_cell.length_b   1.000
_cell.length_c   1.000
_cell.angle_alpha   90.00
_cell.angle_beta   90.00
_cell.angle_gamma   90.00
#
_symmetry.space_group_name_H-M   'P 1'
#
loop_
_entity.id
_entity.type
_entity.pdbx_description
1 polymer ?
#
loop_
_entity_poly.entity_id
_entity_poly.type
_entity_poly.pdbx_seq_one_letter_code
_entity_poly.pdbx_strand_id
1 'polypeptide(L)'
;PGHSAGQLGFVTPDGAAYLGDCLIDQALIDGAKLPTSMFVARDLESKAALRSTDYPAYIVAHKQIITDRAELSALIDSNIAFIHRKERELLDDLTDGMTFSDWIYTFCQRENIRTRQELKFSIVERNFTNFTDWLTDTGKVRVERDFCAKRYYHG
;
A
#
# COMPACT_ATOMS: atom_id res chain seq x y z
N PRO A 1 -1.43 9.80 -7.99
CA PRO A 1 -0.16 9.53 -7.26
C PRO A 1 -0.44 8.62 -6.06
N GLY A 2 0.63 8.04 -5.49
CA GLY A 2 0.52 7.17 -4.31
C GLY A 2 1.43 5.97 -4.42
N HIS A 3 1.22 5.10 -5.40
CA HIS A 3 2.15 4.01 -5.72
C HIS A 3 3.57 4.54 -5.95
N SER A 4 3.70 5.62 -6.70
CA SER A 4 4.92 6.43 -6.80
C SER A 4 4.59 7.93 -6.84
N ALA A 5 5.59 8.79 -6.59
CA ALA A 5 5.40 10.25 -6.59
C ALA A 5 4.93 10.79 -7.95
N GLY A 6 5.45 10.23 -9.03
CA GLY A 6 5.18 10.67 -10.40
C GLY A 6 4.14 9.84 -11.14
N GLN A 7 3.43 8.95 -10.46
CA GLN A 7 2.40 8.15 -11.13
C GLN A 7 1.27 9.03 -11.66
N LEU A 8 0.93 8.82 -12.92
CA LEU A 8 -0.15 9.47 -13.63
C LEU A 8 -1.06 8.41 -14.26
N GLY A 9 -2.36 8.68 -14.25
CA GLY A 9 -3.31 8.08 -15.17
C GLY A 9 -3.55 9.01 -16.34
N PHE A 10 -3.99 8.49 -17.46
CA PHE A 10 -4.38 9.29 -18.63
C PHE A 10 -5.60 8.67 -19.31
N VAL A 11 -6.32 9.50 -20.04
CA VAL A 11 -7.48 9.08 -20.81
C VAL A 11 -7.17 9.26 -22.29
N THR A 12 -7.44 8.23 -23.09
CA THR A 12 -7.23 8.26 -24.53
C THR A 12 -8.44 8.94 -25.24
N PRO A 13 -8.28 9.38 -26.49
CA PRO A 13 -9.38 10.03 -27.23
C PRO A 13 -10.63 9.19 -27.40
N ASP A 14 -10.53 7.86 -27.36
CA ASP A 14 -11.65 6.90 -27.37
C ASP A 14 -12.26 6.68 -25.96
N GLY A 15 -11.77 7.39 -24.95
CA GLY A 15 -12.32 7.40 -23.60
C GLY A 15 -11.77 6.33 -22.66
N ALA A 16 -10.81 5.50 -23.07
CA ALA A 16 -10.23 4.51 -22.17
C ALA A 16 -9.29 5.19 -21.15
N ALA A 17 -9.51 4.90 -19.87
CA ALA A 17 -8.70 5.42 -18.77
C ALA A 17 -7.59 4.43 -18.36
N TYR A 18 -6.33 4.81 -18.54
CA TYR A 18 -5.16 4.05 -18.12
C TYR A 18 -4.78 4.45 -16.70
N LEU A 19 -4.92 3.54 -15.76
CA LEU A 19 -4.73 3.80 -14.33
C LEU A 19 -3.32 3.45 -13.82
N GLY A 20 -2.54 2.68 -14.60
CA GLY A 20 -1.27 2.13 -14.14
C GLY A 20 -1.46 1.34 -12.84
N ASP A 21 -0.50 1.47 -11.92
CA ASP A 21 -0.53 0.77 -10.62
C ASP A 21 -1.39 1.49 -9.56
N CYS A 22 -2.29 2.39 -9.95
CA CYS A 22 -3.25 2.98 -9.01
C CYS A 22 -4.19 1.91 -8.43
N LEU A 23 -4.55 0.92 -9.24
CA LEU A 23 -5.23 -0.30 -8.81
C LEU A 23 -4.41 -1.51 -9.23
N ILE A 24 -4.44 -2.55 -8.41
CA ILE A 24 -3.92 -3.87 -8.73
C ILE A 24 -5.06 -4.89 -8.74
N ASP A 25 -4.94 -5.93 -9.56
CA ASP A 25 -5.95 -6.97 -9.65
C ASP A 25 -6.05 -7.82 -8.38
N GLN A 26 -7.14 -8.59 -8.25
CA GLN A 26 -7.40 -9.39 -7.05
C GLN A 26 -6.32 -10.47 -6.82
N ALA A 27 -5.78 -11.07 -7.86
CA ALA A 27 -4.76 -12.10 -7.71
C ALA A 27 -3.45 -11.52 -7.13
N LEU A 28 -3.11 -10.27 -7.50
CA LEU A 28 -1.98 -9.56 -6.91
C LEU A 28 -2.27 -9.17 -5.45
N ILE A 29 -3.49 -8.73 -5.11
CA ILE A 29 -3.89 -8.44 -3.73
C ILE A 29 -3.73 -9.68 -2.85
N ASP A 30 -4.16 -10.84 -3.35
CA ASP A 30 -4.12 -12.10 -2.60
C ASP A 30 -2.69 -12.61 -2.38
N GLY A 31 -1.78 -12.33 -3.33
CA GLY A 31 -0.38 -12.73 -3.27
C GLY A 31 0.56 -11.74 -2.58
N ALA A 32 0.18 -10.48 -2.53
CA ALA A 32 1.05 -9.42 -2.02
C ALA A 32 1.13 -9.41 -0.49
N LYS A 33 2.34 -9.26 0.03
CA LYS A 33 2.61 -9.18 1.47
C LYS A 33 2.36 -7.78 2.03
N LEU A 34 2.68 -6.77 1.25
CA LEU A 34 2.46 -5.36 1.55
C LEU A 34 2.22 -4.61 0.24
N PRO A 35 1.27 -3.66 0.18
CA PRO A 35 1.08 -2.86 -1.01
C PRO A 35 2.34 -2.04 -1.31
N THR A 36 2.70 -1.93 -2.59
CA THR A 36 3.72 -0.97 -3.01
C THR A 36 3.05 0.40 -3.09
N SER A 37 3.31 1.23 -2.10
CA SER A 37 2.80 2.60 -2.02
C SER A 37 3.86 3.49 -1.38
N MET A 38 4.32 4.49 -2.11
CA MET A 38 5.28 5.48 -1.58
C MET A 38 4.61 6.50 -0.66
N PHE A 39 3.33 6.81 -0.93
CA PHE A 39 2.55 7.78 -0.18
C PHE A 39 1.17 7.20 0.10
N VAL A 40 1.04 6.45 1.19
CA VAL A 40 -0.16 5.64 1.50
C VAL A 40 -1.43 6.49 1.57
N ALA A 41 -1.39 7.67 2.20
CA ALA A 41 -2.54 8.57 2.26
C ALA A 41 -2.99 9.00 0.85
N ARG A 42 -2.04 9.42 0.00
CA ARG A 42 -2.35 9.82 -1.38
C ARG A 42 -2.81 8.66 -2.25
N ASP A 43 -2.31 7.47 -2.00
CA ASP A 43 -2.75 6.27 -2.69
C ASP A 43 -4.22 5.96 -2.38
N LEU A 44 -4.61 6.06 -1.10
CA LEU A 44 -6.00 5.94 -0.67
C LEU A 44 -6.90 7.01 -1.30
N GLU A 45 -6.47 8.28 -1.30
CA GLU A 45 -7.19 9.38 -1.95
C GLU A 45 -7.39 9.14 -3.45
N SER A 46 -6.32 8.71 -4.15
CA SER A 46 -6.37 8.43 -5.58
C SER A 46 -7.31 7.28 -5.91
N LYS A 47 -7.31 6.21 -5.12
CA LYS A 47 -8.24 5.09 -5.25
C LYS A 47 -9.68 5.53 -5.01
N ALA A 48 -9.92 6.30 -3.96
CA ALA A 48 -11.25 6.82 -3.64
C ALA A 48 -11.79 7.76 -4.74
N ALA A 49 -10.93 8.60 -5.32
CA ALA A 49 -11.31 9.53 -6.39
C ALA A 49 -11.79 8.81 -7.67
N LEU A 50 -11.35 7.58 -7.93
CA LEU A 50 -11.83 6.79 -9.07
C LEU A 50 -13.33 6.48 -8.99
N ARG A 51 -13.93 6.52 -7.79
CA ARG A 51 -15.38 6.30 -7.62
C ARG A 51 -16.24 7.35 -8.32
N SER A 52 -15.70 8.56 -8.51
CA SER A 52 -16.40 9.67 -9.18
C SER A 52 -16.11 9.76 -10.69
N THR A 53 -15.30 8.88 -11.24
CA THR A 53 -15.00 8.86 -12.68
C THR A 53 -16.00 7.99 -13.43
N ASP A 54 -16.24 8.30 -14.70
CA ASP A 54 -17.14 7.55 -15.57
C ASP A 54 -16.54 7.47 -16.98
N TYR A 55 -15.78 6.41 -17.21
CA TYR A 55 -15.13 6.14 -18.49
C TYR A 55 -15.62 4.82 -19.07
N PRO A 56 -15.70 4.67 -20.40
CA PRO A 56 -16.14 3.44 -21.06
C PRO A 56 -15.29 2.20 -20.71
N ALA A 57 -14.01 2.41 -20.43
CA ALA A 57 -13.09 1.35 -20.04
C ALA A 57 -12.00 1.86 -19.10
N TYR A 58 -11.60 1.02 -18.18
CA TYR A 58 -10.46 1.25 -17.28
C TYR A 58 -9.41 0.17 -17.52
N ILE A 59 -8.19 0.60 -17.81
CA ILE A 59 -7.04 -0.30 -18.01
C ILE A 59 -6.17 -0.23 -16.77
N VAL A 60 -6.19 -1.33 -16.02
CA VAL A 60 -5.44 -1.51 -14.79
C VAL A 60 -4.11 -2.20 -15.12
N ALA A 61 -3.07 -1.91 -14.37
CA ALA A 61 -1.78 -2.60 -14.51
C ALA A 61 -1.97 -4.12 -14.42
N HIS A 62 -1.03 -4.86 -15.04
CA HIS A 62 -1.03 -6.33 -15.06
C HIS A 62 -2.16 -6.99 -15.88
N LYS A 63 -2.69 -6.25 -16.90
CA LYS A 63 -3.56 -6.76 -17.99
C LYS A 63 -5.06 -6.88 -17.69
N GLN A 64 -5.58 -6.20 -16.70
CA GLN A 64 -7.02 -6.18 -16.51
C GLN A 64 -7.65 -4.99 -17.24
N ILE A 65 -8.70 -5.25 -18.01
CA ILE A 65 -9.57 -4.24 -18.62
C ILE A 65 -10.94 -4.38 -17.98
N ILE A 66 -11.45 -3.28 -17.43
CA ILE A 66 -12.74 -3.23 -16.74
C ILE A 66 -13.65 -2.30 -17.51
N THR A 67 -14.81 -2.79 -17.91
CA THR A 67 -15.89 -2.03 -18.56
C THR A 67 -17.16 -2.01 -17.73
N ASP A 68 -17.23 -2.83 -16.70
CA ASP A 68 -18.35 -2.89 -15.77
C ASP A 68 -18.09 -2.02 -14.54
N ARG A 69 -19.07 -1.18 -14.22
CA ARG A 69 -18.97 -0.23 -13.12
C ARG A 69 -18.97 -0.90 -11.75
N ALA A 70 -19.71 -2.00 -11.61
CA ALA A 70 -19.74 -2.74 -10.36
C ALA A 70 -18.40 -3.47 -10.13
N GLU A 71 -17.79 -4.02 -11.18
CA GLU A 71 -16.48 -4.63 -11.13
C GLU A 71 -15.40 -3.60 -10.72
N LEU A 72 -15.43 -2.40 -11.31
CA LEU A 72 -14.50 -1.33 -10.93
C LEU A 72 -14.67 -0.96 -9.45
N SER A 73 -15.93 -0.78 -9.00
CA SER A 73 -16.20 -0.44 -7.59
C SER A 73 -15.69 -1.51 -6.64
N ALA A 74 -15.94 -2.78 -6.95
CA ALA A 74 -15.46 -3.91 -6.15
C ALA A 74 -13.93 -3.97 -6.09
N LEU A 75 -13.24 -3.69 -7.21
CA LEU A 75 -11.79 -3.66 -7.25
C LEU A 75 -11.22 -2.49 -6.45
N ILE A 76 -11.84 -1.30 -6.52
CA ILE A 76 -11.46 -0.14 -5.67
C ILE A 76 -11.60 -0.52 -4.19
N ASP A 77 -12.73 -1.12 -3.81
CA ASP A 77 -12.99 -1.55 -2.44
C ASP A 77 -11.95 -2.55 -1.94
N SER A 78 -11.62 -3.55 -2.77
CA SER A 78 -10.61 -4.56 -2.45
C SER A 78 -9.22 -3.94 -2.25
N ASN A 79 -8.82 -3.00 -3.10
CA ASN A 79 -7.54 -2.30 -2.99
C ASN A 79 -7.46 -1.44 -1.71
N ILE A 80 -8.51 -0.70 -1.38
CA ILE A 80 -8.58 0.11 -0.16
C ILE A 80 -8.60 -0.80 1.07
N ALA A 81 -9.42 -1.84 1.06
CA ALA A 81 -9.50 -2.82 2.15
C ALA A 81 -8.15 -3.54 2.40
N PHE A 82 -7.38 -3.79 1.33
CA PHE A 82 -6.05 -4.38 1.44
C PHE A 82 -5.10 -3.46 2.23
N ILE A 83 -5.07 -2.15 1.92
CA ILE A 83 -4.24 -1.19 2.65
C ILE A 83 -4.64 -1.16 4.14
N HIS A 84 -5.94 -1.05 4.45
CA HIS A 84 -6.40 -1.02 5.83
C HIS A 84 -6.24 -2.35 6.58
N ARG A 85 -6.29 -3.47 5.88
CA ARG A 85 -5.95 -4.76 6.48
C ARG A 85 -4.48 -4.78 6.90
N LYS A 86 -3.57 -4.35 6.03
CA LYS A 86 -2.13 -4.29 6.33
C LYS A 86 -1.80 -3.28 7.42
N GLU A 87 -2.50 -2.16 7.46
CA GLU A 87 -2.43 -1.21 8.57
C GLU A 87 -2.70 -1.89 9.92
N ARG A 88 -3.83 -2.59 10.05
CA ARG A 88 -4.17 -3.31 11.29
C ARG A 88 -3.13 -4.37 11.64
N GLU A 89 -2.74 -5.18 10.66
CA GLU A 89 -1.75 -6.23 10.84
C GLU A 89 -0.38 -5.68 11.31
N LEU A 90 0.03 -4.52 10.81
CA LEU A 90 1.27 -3.86 11.26
C LEU A 90 1.14 -3.32 12.70
N LEU A 91 -0.02 -2.77 13.06
CA LEU A 91 -0.29 -2.33 14.43
C LEU A 91 -0.33 -3.53 15.39
N ASP A 92 -0.94 -4.64 14.99
CA ASP A 92 -0.97 -5.88 15.79
C ASP A 92 0.43 -6.49 16.00
N ASP A 93 1.36 -6.29 15.05
CA ASP A 93 2.75 -6.73 15.17
C ASP A 93 3.59 -5.83 16.09
N LEU A 94 3.14 -4.59 16.35
CA LEU A 94 3.87 -3.63 17.15
C LEU A 94 3.72 -3.96 18.64
N THR A 95 4.86 -4.05 19.34
CA THR A 95 4.92 -4.02 20.81
C THR A 95 5.61 -2.74 21.23
N ASP A 96 5.05 -2.03 22.19
CA ASP A 96 5.57 -0.75 22.66
C ASP A 96 7.04 -0.81 23.04
N GLY A 97 7.82 0.12 22.53
CA GLY A 97 9.26 0.18 22.71
C GLY A 97 10.08 -0.62 21.70
N MET A 98 9.47 -1.27 20.72
CA MET A 98 10.19 -1.96 19.65
C MET A 98 11.06 -1.00 18.84
N THR A 99 12.20 -1.50 18.35
CA THR A 99 12.97 -0.85 17.29
C THR A 99 12.35 -1.12 15.93
N PHE A 100 12.72 -0.34 14.91
CA PHE A 100 12.32 -0.61 13.52
C PHE A 100 12.72 -2.03 13.09
N SER A 101 13.92 -2.46 13.47
CA SER A 101 14.44 -3.80 13.11
C SER A 101 13.62 -4.92 13.74
N ASP A 102 13.21 -4.77 15.01
CA ASP A 102 12.36 -5.77 15.68
C ASP A 102 10.98 -5.83 15.04
N TRP A 103 10.40 -4.67 14.71
CA TRP A 103 9.06 -4.60 14.11
C TRP A 103 9.03 -5.20 12.70
N ILE A 104 9.96 -4.82 11.81
CA ILE A 104 10.02 -5.42 10.47
C ILE A 104 10.35 -6.92 10.53
N TYR A 105 11.13 -7.37 11.51
CA TYR A 105 11.39 -8.79 11.73
C TYR A 105 10.11 -9.55 12.08
N THR A 106 9.30 -9.03 13.01
CA THR A 106 7.99 -9.61 13.39
C THR A 106 7.08 -9.70 12.18
N PHE A 107 6.96 -8.62 11.41
CA PHE A 107 6.23 -8.60 10.14
C PHE A 107 6.71 -9.68 9.17
N CYS A 108 8.02 -9.78 8.94
CA CYS A 108 8.60 -10.77 8.03
C CYS A 108 8.32 -12.20 8.49
N GLN A 109 8.34 -12.46 9.80
CA GLN A 109 7.99 -13.77 10.36
C GLN A 109 6.52 -14.11 10.11
N ARG A 110 5.60 -13.20 10.41
CA ARG A 110 4.15 -13.39 10.19
C ARG A 110 3.84 -13.66 8.72
N GLU A 111 4.42 -12.88 7.81
CA GLU A 111 4.22 -13.02 6.36
C GLU A 111 5.02 -14.16 5.72
N ASN A 112 5.83 -14.88 6.52
CA ASN A 112 6.76 -15.91 6.03
C ASN A 112 7.69 -15.40 4.91
N ILE A 113 8.17 -14.17 5.05
CA ILE A 113 9.10 -13.56 4.10
C ILE A 113 10.50 -14.07 4.42
N ARG A 114 11.01 -14.97 3.57
CA ARG A 114 12.36 -15.54 3.68
C ARG A 114 13.13 -15.25 2.40
N THR A 115 13.88 -14.18 2.37
CA THR A 115 14.72 -13.87 1.22
C THR A 115 16.17 -13.62 1.64
N ARG A 116 17.10 -14.17 0.85
CA ARG A 116 18.54 -13.86 0.93
C ARG A 116 18.97 -12.86 -0.15
N GLN A 117 18.04 -12.40 -0.97
CA GLN A 117 18.31 -11.46 -2.05
C GLN A 117 18.10 -10.04 -1.50
N GLU A 118 19.19 -9.29 -1.44
CA GLU A 118 19.21 -7.91 -0.93
C GLU A 118 18.17 -7.02 -1.62
N LEU A 119 18.07 -7.10 -2.95
CA LEU A 119 17.10 -6.32 -3.72
C LEU A 119 15.64 -6.62 -3.30
N LYS A 120 15.31 -7.88 -3.03
CA LYS A 120 13.96 -8.24 -2.59
C LYS A 120 13.68 -7.76 -1.18
N PHE A 121 14.67 -7.83 -0.31
CA PHE A 121 14.52 -7.35 1.06
C PHE A 121 14.37 -5.82 1.09
N SER A 122 15.16 -5.07 0.30
CA SER A 122 15.07 -3.62 0.25
C SER A 122 13.71 -3.12 -0.29
N ILE A 123 13.02 -3.89 -1.15
CA ILE A 123 11.64 -3.57 -1.54
C ILE A 123 10.67 -3.72 -0.36
N VAL A 124 10.81 -4.80 0.41
CA VAL A 124 10.00 -5.02 1.62
C VAL A 124 10.24 -3.92 2.64
N GLU A 125 11.49 -3.64 2.94
CA GLU A 125 11.91 -2.61 3.90
C GLU A 125 11.37 -1.22 3.51
N ARG A 126 11.48 -0.84 2.24
CA ARG A 126 10.95 0.43 1.74
C ARG A 126 9.43 0.53 1.90
N ASN A 127 8.69 -0.52 1.50
CA ASN A 127 7.24 -0.51 1.64
C ASN A 127 6.83 -0.48 3.13
N PHE A 128 7.54 -1.22 3.99
CA PHE A 128 7.33 -1.20 5.42
C PHE A 128 7.59 0.19 6.00
N THR A 129 8.68 0.86 5.60
CA THR A 129 9.00 2.24 5.98
C THR A 129 7.87 3.20 5.60
N ASN A 130 7.38 3.14 4.36
CA ASN A 130 6.30 4.00 3.89
C ASN A 130 5.02 3.85 4.74
N PHE A 131 4.71 2.61 5.15
CA PHE A 131 3.58 2.36 6.04
C PHE A 131 3.83 2.88 7.47
N THR A 132 5.02 2.67 8.03
CA THR A 132 5.36 3.16 9.38
C THR A 132 5.37 4.68 9.43
N ASP A 133 5.84 5.35 8.38
CA ASP A 133 5.78 6.81 8.26
C ASP A 133 4.33 7.29 8.22
N TRP A 134 3.48 6.66 7.39
CA TRP A 134 2.05 6.99 7.35
C TRP A 134 1.34 6.76 8.69
N LEU A 135 1.62 5.66 9.39
CA LEU A 135 1.06 5.39 10.71
C LEU A 135 1.51 6.44 11.74
N THR A 136 2.74 6.93 11.62
CA THR A 136 3.27 8.00 12.46
C THR A 136 2.60 9.34 12.12
N ASP A 137 2.48 9.69 10.85
CA ASP A 137 1.85 10.93 10.38
C ASP A 137 0.35 11.00 10.76
N THR A 138 -0.32 9.85 10.84
CA THR A 138 -1.73 9.76 11.25
C THR A 138 -1.92 9.61 12.77
N GLY A 139 -0.84 9.63 13.54
CA GLY A 139 -0.89 9.54 15.01
C GLY A 139 -1.23 8.16 15.55
N LYS A 140 -1.28 7.12 14.70
CA LYS A 140 -1.52 5.71 15.11
C LYS A 140 -0.29 5.06 15.70
N VAL A 141 0.88 5.62 15.41
CA VAL A 141 2.16 5.23 15.97
C VAL A 141 2.88 6.48 16.45
N ARG A 142 3.44 6.41 17.65
CA ARG A 142 4.29 7.44 18.24
C ARG A 142 5.73 6.96 18.21
N VAL A 143 6.65 7.86 17.86
CA VAL A 143 8.08 7.56 17.79
C VAL A 143 8.82 8.37 18.84
N GLU A 144 9.60 7.71 19.68
CA GLU A 144 10.51 8.31 20.63
C GLU A 144 11.96 8.02 20.25
N ARG A 145 12.88 8.87 20.68
CA ARG A 145 14.31 8.65 20.54
C ARG A 145 14.90 8.26 21.90
N ASP A 146 15.52 7.09 21.93
CA ASP A 146 16.30 6.62 23.05
C ASP A 146 17.77 6.56 22.60
N PHE A 147 18.57 7.55 23.01
CA PHE A 147 19.92 7.80 22.50
C PHE A 147 19.92 7.90 20.95
N CYS A 148 20.50 6.92 20.27
CA CYS A 148 20.58 6.86 18.81
C CYS A 148 19.51 5.97 18.18
N ALA A 149 18.69 5.27 18.97
CA ALA A 149 17.63 4.38 18.49
C ALA A 149 16.27 5.07 18.46
N LYS A 150 15.48 4.77 17.42
CA LYS A 150 14.05 5.07 17.41
C LYS A 150 13.29 3.94 18.09
N ARG A 151 12.36 4.29 18.95
CA ARG A 151 11.42 3.38 19.60
C ARG A 151 10.00 3.70 19.15
N TYR A 152 9.25 2.69 18.82
CA TYR A 152 7.88 2.80 18.29
C TYR A 152 6.87 2.34 19.35
N TYR A 153 5.76 3.07 19.46
CA TYR A 153 4.70 2.84 20.44
C TYR A 153 3.36 3.03 19.73
N HIS A 154 2.31 2.40 20.23
CA HIS A 154 0.96 2.75 19.83
C HIS A 154 0.67 4.22 20.16
N GLY A 155 -0.06 4.89 19.25
CA GLY A 155 -0.43 6.32 19.38
C GLY A 155 -1.61 6.56 20.30
#